data_bd7dc1de38ea60bd9af76c86770a6c73
#
_entry.id   bd7dc1de38ea60bd9af76c86770a6c73
#
_cell.length_a   1.000
_cell.length_b   1.000
_cell.length_c   1.000
_cell.angle_alpha   90.00
_cell.angle_beta   90.00
_cell.angle_gamma   90.00
#
_symmetry.space_group_name_H-M   'P 1'
#
loop_
_entity.id
_entity.type
_entity.pdbx_description
1 polymer ?
#
loop_
_entity_poly.entity_id
_entity_poly.type
_entity_poly.pdbx_seq_one_letter_code
_entity_poly.pdbx_strand_id
1 'polypeptide(L)'
;MKRLKKTLHLSSLSLASQALSSAALAAAPVMLDQGKEWTESHRQDFYSRDQGSQVMPLPWLKALRQPDGTPFLADSLARYGYLPNPKAPAEGLPVGFTVAGTGARQMVGMTCSACHTRQIEVKGTAYRIDGGPAIVDFQAFLADLDRAVGPLTSDDAAFDAFAKQILGANPPPGARDALLAAVKEWYEPYHTLIERALPKDTWGPARLDAVSMIFNRLTGLDIGTAPPYLIPDNIKAADAPVRYPFLWNAARQNKTQWPGFAANGNDLLGLARNVGEVYGVFATFHPQKSKFHLLGMDYLKINSANFHGLGKLEDLIKKIGPPKWPWAVDKHLARKGALIFARKTDEGGCVECHGIRIKDLVLWDTPLRDVGSDSRQHAILDGQVQTGVMEGARMPFGQPLKATDGAFDVLAVAVAGSILQHFVPILGEKHDAKAAAVKPESVMTDETRQLLTAFQKPVRTQADPYPYESRVLQGIWAAAPYLHNGSVPTLEELLKPAAERVESFPVGSAYDVDKVGLAAQQTQFGSYVLKTTGCEQRDSGNSRCGHEYGTSLSAEEKRALLEYLKVL
;
A
#
# COMPACT_ATOMS: atom_id res chain seq x y z
N MET A 1 -22.04 8.93 91.17
CA MET A 1 -22.78 8.76 89.95
C MET A 1 -22.04 9.50 88.82
N LYS A 2 -21.23 8.80 88.03
CA LYS A 2 -20.55 9.33 86.86
C LYS A 2 -20.78 8.36 85.71
N ARG A 3 -21.50 8.82 84.66
CA ARG A 3 -21.78 8.02 83.44
C ARG A 3 -20.56 8.05 82.51
N LEU A 4 -20.04 6.84 82.19
CA LEU A 4 -19.05 6.65 81.13
C LEU A 4 -19.78 6.68 79.79
N LYS A 5 -19.39 7.59 78.89
CA LYS A 5 -19.74 7.53 77.45
C LYS A 5 -18.68 6.67 76.73
N LYS A 6 -19.13 5.54 76.16
CA LYS A 6 -18.32 4.76 75.23
C LYS A 6 -18.50 5.35 73.81
N THR A 7 -17.41 5.77 73.21
CA THR A 7 -17.35 6.20 71.83
C THR A 7 -17.05 4.97 70.98
N LEU A 8 -17.99 4.59 70.08
CA LEU A 8 -17.77 3.57 69.04
C LEU A 8 -17.03 4.23 67.88
N HIS A 9 -15.84 3.73 67.53
CA HIS A 9 -15.21 4.01 66.27
C HIS A 9 -15.76 3.01 65.25
N LEU A 10 -16.50 3.51 64.26
CA LEU A 10 -16.80 2.74 63.03
C LEU A 10 -15.61 2.87 62.08
N SER A 11 -14.93 1.76 61.86
CA SER A 11 -13.93 1.63 60.82
C SER A 11 -14.68 1.36 59.50
N SER A 12 -14.69 2.35 58.60
CA SER A 12 -15.19 2.19 57.24
C SER A 12 -14.16 1.39 56.42
N LEU A 13 -14.45 0.12 56.18
CA LEU A 13 -13.75 -0.65 55.13
C LEU A 13 -14.29 -0.14 53.78
N SER A 14 -13.45 0.58 53.05
CA SER A 14 -13.67 0.87 51.62
C SER A 14 -13.31 -0.39 50.84
N LEU A 15 -14.33 -1.09 50.33
CA LEU A 15 -14.18 -2.08 49.27
C LEU A 15 -13.83 -1.33 47.98
N ALA A 16 -12.55 -1.38 47.62
CA ALA A 16 -12.13 -1.06 46.25
C ALA A 16 -12.60 -2.21 45.34
N SER A 17 -13.71 -2.04 44.67
CA SER A 17 -14.12 -2.92 43.57
C SER A 17 -13.15 -2.70 42.40
N GLN A 18 -12.19 -3.61 42.27
CA GLN A 18 -11.44 -3.77 41.04
C GLN A 18 -12.41 -4.24 39.97
N ALA A 19 -12.81 -3.34 39.11
CA ALA A 19 -13.47 -3.69 37.87
C ALA A 19 -12.41 -4.37 36.98
N LEU A 20 -12.34 -5.69 37.06
CA LEU A 20 -11.73 -6.51 36.02
C LEU A 20 -12.53 -6.27 34.74
N SER A 21 -12.05 -5.37 33.90
CA SER A 21 -12.53 -5.30 32.52
C SER A 21 -12.08 -6.62 31.86
N SER A 22 -13.01 -7.58 31.80
CA SER A 22 -12.88 -8.72 30.90
C SER A 22 -12.91 -8.15 29.49
N ALA A 23 -11.72 -7.92 28.91
CA ALA A 23 -11.62 -7.79 27.48
C ALA A 23 -12.14 -9.12 26.92
N ALA A 24 -13.39 -9.12 26.45
CA ALA A 24 -13.93 -10.24 25.71
C ALA A 24 -12.95 -10.51 24.57
N LEU A 25 -12.33 -11.69 24.57
CA LEU A 25 -11.51 -12.13 23.44
C LEU A 25 -12.41 -12.01 22.21
N ALA A 26 -12.10 -11.03 21.35
CA ALA A 26 -12.82 -10.87 20.11
C ALA A 26 -12.74 -12.21 19.36
N ALA A 27 -13.88 -12.73 18.91
CA ALA A 27 -13.92 -13.99 18.16
C ALA A 27 -12.99 -13.91 16.96
N ALA A 28 -12.27 -14.99 16.67
CA ALA A 28 -11.40 -15.04 15.51
C ALA A 28 -12.21 -14.74 14.23
N PRO A 29 -11.66 -13.98 13.28
CA PRO A 29 -12.39 -13.65 12.06
C PRO A 29 -12.68 -14.90 11.22
N VAL A 30 -13.84 -14.91 10.57
CA VAL A 30 -14.17 -15.91 9.56
C VAL A 30 -13.32 -15.66 8.32
N MET A 31 -12.48 -16.61 7.95
CA MET A 31 -11.68 -16.55 6.73
C MET A 31 -12.57 -16.89 5.54
N LEU A 32 -12.68 -15.98 4.55
CA LEU A 32 -13.53 -16.22 3.39
C LEU A 32 -12.92 -17.26 2.44
N ASP A 33 -13.80 -17.97 1.71
CA ASP A 33 -13.39 -18.88 0.64
C ASP A 33 -12.86 -18.08 -0.56
N GLN A 34 -11.58 -18.24 -0.85
CA GLN A 34 -10.87 -17.62 -1.98
C GLN A 34 -10.25 -18.66 -2.93
N GLY A 35 -10.83 -19.86 -2.96
CA GLY A 35 -10.42 -20.92 -3.85
C GLY A 35 -9.54 -21.97 -3.19
N LYS A 36 -9.45 -23.14 -3.84
CA LYS A 36 -8.78 -24.34 -3.29
C LYS A 36 -7.26 -24.18 -3.17
N GLU A 37 -6.67 -23.32 -3.99
CA GLU A 37 -5.23 -23.07 -3.97
C GLU A 37 -4.80 -22.14 -2.83
N TRP A 38 -5.73 -21.36 -2.25
CA TRP A 38 -5.44 -20.47 -1.15
C TRP A 38 -5.56 -21.17 0.19
N THR A 39 -4.46 -21.74 0.67
CA THR A 39 -4.39 -22.52 1.92
C THR A 39 -3.93 -21.67 3.09
N GLU A 40 -4.10 -22.18 4.32
CA GLU A 40 -3.58 -21.54 5.53
C GLU A 40 -2.05 -21.35 5.49
N SER A 41 -1.30 -22.31 4.94
CA SER A 41 0.15 -22.19 4.78
C SER A 41 0.53 -21.05 3.83
N HIS A 42 -0.18 -20.90 2.69
CA HIS A 42 0.04 -19.80 1.76
C HIS A 42 -0.29 -18.45 2.40
N ARG A 43 -1.37 -18.38 3.19
CA ARG A 43 -1.76 -17.17 3.94
C ARG A 43 -0.68 -16.75 4.92
N GLN A 44 -0.15 -17.68 5.73
CA GLN A 44 0.88 -17.34 6.70
C GLN A 44 2.17 -16.89 6.03
N ASP A 45 2.52 -17.49 4.90
CA ASP A 45 3.64 -17.06 4.09
C ASP A 45 3.42 -15.64 3.53
N PHE A 46 2.23 -15.35 2.97
CA PHE A 46 1.85 -14.04 2.48
C PHE A 46 1.87 -12.96 3.57
N TYR A 47 1.53 -13.32 4.83
CA TYR A 47 1.49 -12.37 5.95
C TYR A 47 2.87 -11.93 6.45
N SER A 48 3.93 -12.70 6.18
CA SER A 48 5.24 -12.47 6.78
C SER A 48 6.43 -12.62 5.82
N ARG A 49 6.17 -12.86 4.53
CA ARG A 49 7.25 -12.99 3.54
C ARG A 49 7.95 -11.66 3.33
N ASP A 50 9.25 -11.65 3.61
CA ASP A 50 10.09 -10.47 3.39
C ASP A 50 10.24 -10.14 1.90
N GLN A 51 10.04 -8.87 1.57
CA GLN A 51 10.24 -8.29 0.24
C GLN A 51 11.45 -7.34 0.17
N GLY A 52 12.15 -7.16 1.29
CA GLY A 52 13.29 -6.26 1.38
C GLY A 52 12.99 -4.87 1.93
N SER A 53 11.79 -4.64 2.44
CA SER A 53 11.41 -3.40 3.13
C SER A 53 12.16 -3.27 4.47
N GLN A 54 12.65 -2.07 4.79
CA GLN A 54 13.42 -1.76 6.00
C GLN A 54 12.93 -0.43 6.60
N VAL A 55 11.82 -0.47 7.35
CA VAL A 55 11.24 0.73 7.96
C VAL A 55 12.17 1.28 9.04
N MET A 56 12.56 0.43 10.01
CA MET A 56 13.51 0.79 11.08
C MET A 56 14.04 -0.46 11.80
N PRO A 57 15.10 -0.33 12.64
CA PRO A 57 15.54 -1.41 13.53
C PRO A 57 14.42 -1.90 14.45
N LEU A 58 14.20 -3.21 14.52
CA LEU A 58 13.19 -3.83 15.41
C LEU A 58 13.39 -3.45 16.90
N PRO A 59 14.61 -3.43 17.44
CA PRO A 59 14.82 -2.97 18.82
C PRO A 59 14.33 -1.54 19.06
N TRP A 60 14.48 -0.65 18.06
CA TRP A 60 14.02 0.73 18.19
C TRP A 60 12.49 0.78 18.23
N LEU A 61 11.80 0.13 17.29
CA LEU A 61 10.34 0.11 17.26
C LEU A 61 9.74 -0.42 18.57
N LYS A 62 10.38 -1.43 19.18
CA LYS A 62 9.96 -1.97 20.49
C LYS A 62 10.19 -0.99 21.64
N ALA A 63 11.24 -0.17 21.57
CA ALA A 63 11.59 0.81 22.60
C ALA A 63 10.81 2.13 22.45
N LEU A 64 10.27 2.44 21.25
CA LEU A 64 9.51 3.66 21.02
C LEU A 64 8.26 3.75 21.87
N ARG A 65 7.90 5.00 22.20
CA ARG A 65 6.70 5.35 22.98
C ARG A 65 5.81 6.28 22.19
N GLN A 66 4.51 6.17 22.43
CA GLN A 66 3.53 7.16 22.01
C GLN A 66 3.64 8.42 22.89
N PRO A 67 3.07 9.57 22.51
CA PRO A 67 3.15 10.80 23.29
C PRO A 67 2.62 10.68 24.73
N ASP A 68 1.70 9.75 24.99
CA ASP A 68 1.18 9.45 26.33
C ASP A 68 2.08 8.50 27.16
N GLY A 69 3.21 8.09 26.61
CA GLY A 69 4.19 7.20 27.25
C GLY A 69 3.89 5.70 27.08
N THR A 70 2.78 5.31 26.46
CA THR A 70 2.51 3.90 26.16
C THR A 70 3.46 3.36 25.10
N PRO A 71 3.81 2.04 25.12
CA PRO A 71 4.62 1.46 24.05
C PRO A 71 4.01 1.68 22.67
N PHE A 72 4.83 1.99 21.67
CA PHE A 72 4.37 2.22 20.31
C PHE A 72 3.62 1.00 19.73
N LEU A 73 4.03 -0.20 20.10
CA LEU A 73 3.42 -1.48 19.70
C LEU A 73 2.34 -2.00 20.66
N ALA A 74 1.89 -1.23 21.67
CA ALA A 74 1.00 -1.72 22.72
C ALA A 74 -0.31 -2.34 22.20
N ASP A 75 -0.85 -1.82 21.09
CA ASP A 75 -2.08 -2.28 20.44
C ASP A 75 -1.81 -3.06 19.15
N SER A 76 -0.59 -3.52 18.92
CA SER A 76 -0.17 -4.14 17.65
C SER A 76 -0.54 -3.28 16.44
N LEU A 77 -0.46 -1.97 16.56
CA LEU A 77 -0.81 -0.96 15.54
C LEU A 77 -2.29 -0.98 15.10
N ALA A 78 -3.17 -1.58 15.91
CA ALA A 78 -4.61 -1.66 15.60
C ALA A 78 -5.27 -0.30 15.48
N ARG A 79 -4.76 0.75 16.17
CA ARG A 79 -5.23 2.14 16.03
C ARG A 79 -5.14 2.70 14.61
N TYR A 80 -4.25 2.14 13.78
CA TYR A 80 -4.14 2.46 12.35
C TYR A 80 -4.92 1.50 11.45
N GLY A 81 -5.65 0.53 12.03
CA GLY A 81 -6.41 -0.46 11.28
C GLY A 81 -5.62 -1.69 10.86
N TYR A 82 -4.35 -1.84 11.29
CA TYR A 82 -3.60 -3.06 11.04
C TYR A 82 -4.22 -4.24 11.79
N LEU A 83 -4.18 -5.41 11.17
CA LEU A 83 -4.87 -6.60 11.66
C LEU A 83 -3.94 -7.49 12.48
N PRO A 84 -4.41 -8.08 13.59
CA PRO A 84 -3.57 -8.94 14.42
C PRO A 84 -3.08 -10.18 13.66
N ASN A 85 -1.80 -10.53 13.88
CA ASN A 85 -1.18 -11.72 13.33
C ASN A 85 -0.72 -12.64 14.49
N PRO A 86 -1.46 -13.70 14.83
CA PRO A 86 -1.06 -14.62 15.90
C PRO A 86 0.27 -15.36 15.65
N LYS A 87 0.71 -15.43 14.40
CA LYS A 87 1.97 -16.05 13.97
C LYS A 87 2.97 -15.01 13.45
N ALA A 88 2.95 -13.80 14.02
CA ALA A 88 3.87 -12.74 13.66
C ALA A 88 5.34 -13.14 13.86
N PRO A 89 6.27 -12.64 13.03
CA PRO A 89 7.70 -12.94 13.16
C PRO A 89 8.32 -12.34 14.42
N ALA A 90 7.67 -11.37 15.05
CA ALA A 90 7.99 -10.84 16.36
C ALA A 90 6.71 -10.41 17.09
N GLU A 91 6.73 -10.47 18.43
CA GLU A 91 5.60 -10.06 19.27
C GLU A 91 5.20 -8.60 19.00
N GLY A 92 3.89 -8.36 18.93
CA GLY A 92 3.29 -7.05 18.68
C GLY A 92 3.24 -6.63 17.21
N LEU A 93 3.81 -7.39 16.27
CA LEU A 93 3.73 -7.07 14.85
C LEU A 93 2.42 -7.58 14.23
N PRO A 94 1.70 -6.75 13.47
CA PRO A 94 0.48 -7.16 12.79
C PRO A 94 0.74 -7.91 11.48
N VAL A 95 -0.34 -8.29 10.78
CA VAL A 95 -0.30 -8.84 9.43
C VAL A 95 0.46 -7.89 8.50
N GLY A 96 1.38 -8.45 7.72
CA GLY A 96 2.14 -7.71 6.73
C GLY A 96 3.39 -7.00 7.25
N PHE A 97 3.70 -7.14 8.54
CA PHE A 97 4.98 -6.67 9.07
C PHE A 97 5.96 -7.84 9.13
N THR A 98 7.17 -7.59 8.66
CA THR A 98 8.24 -8.59 8.49
C THR A 98 9.44 -8.24 9.36
N VAL A 99 10.30 -9.22 9.60
CA VAL A 99 11.58 -9.03 10.28
C VAL A 99 12.67 -9.66 9.44
N ALA A 100 13.62 -8.85 8.99
CA ALA A 100 14.82 -9.29 8.27
C ALA A 100 16.07 -9.09 9.13
N GLY A 101 17.12 -9.87 8.87
CA GLY A 101 18.37 -9.81 9.63
C GLY A 101 18.34 -10.62 10.93
N THR A 102 19.40 -10.51 11.74
CA THR A 102 19.58 -11.27 12.99
C THR A 102 20.09 -10.41 14.14
N GLY A 103 19.70 -10.73 15.36
CA GLY A 103 20.15 -10.06 16.57
C GLY A 103 19.83 -8.57 16.58
N ALA A 104 20.79 -7.74 16.97
CA ALA A 104 20.65 -6.28 17.04
C ALA A 104 20.47 -5.60 15.67
N ARG A 105 20.76 -6.30 14.57
CA ARG A 105 20.60 -5.82 13.19
C ARG A 105 19.26 -6.23 12.55
N GLN A 106 18.32 -6.72 13.34
CA GLN A 106 16.98 -7.00 12.83
C GLN A 106 16.28 -5.70 12.43
N MET A 107 15.75 -5.69 11.20
CA MET A 107 14.96 -4.59 10.64
C MET A 107 13.50 -5.01 10.54
N VAL A 108 12.60 -4.12 10.94
CA VAL A 108 11.17 -4.26 10.64
C VAL A 108 10.94 -3.73 9.24
N GLY A 109 10.23 -4.50 8.44
CA GLY A 109 9.75 -4.13 7.13
C GLY A 109 8.25 -4.33 7.01
N MET A 110 7.74 -4.00 5.83
CA MET A 110 6.36 -4.24 5.43
C MET A 110 6.34 -5.11 4.17
N THR A 111 5.28 -5.89 3.99
CA THR A 111 5.04 -6.68 2.78
C THR A 111 3.63 -6.44 2.24
N CYS A 112 3.33 -6.97 1.06
CA CYS A 112 2.06 -6.75 0.35
C CYS A 112 0.82 -6.86 1.26
N SER A 113 0.79 -7.83 2.17
CA SER A 113 -0.37 -8.07 3.03
C SER A 113 -0.68 -6.96 4.04
N ALA A 114 0.27 -6.06 4.34
CA ALA A 114 0.02 -4.90 5.21
C ALA A 114 -1.05 -3.96 4.63
N CYS A 115 -1.03 -3.77 3.30
CA CYS A 115 -1.97 -2.93 2.55
C CYS A 115 -3.03 -3.74 1.79
N HIS A 116 -2.84 -5.07 1.70
CA HIS A 116 -3.70 -5.96 0.92
C HIS A 116 -4.23 -7.15 1.75
N THR A 117 -4.69 -6.86 2.98
CA THR A 117 -5.51 -7.78 3.76
C THR A 117 -6.65 -6.97 4.38
N ARG A 118 -7.86 -7.30 3.98
CA ARG A 118 -9.08 -6.61 4.42
C ARG A 118 -9.78 -7.38 5.53
N GLN A 119 -10.38 -6.66 6.44
CA GLN A 119 -11.38 -7.19 7.35
C GLN A 119 -12.63 -6.32 7.28
N ILE A 120 -13.80 -6.95 7.16
CA ILE A 120 -15.11 -6.31 7.23
C ILE A 120 -15.90 -6.90 8.37
N GLU A 121 -16.84 -6.13 8.88
CA GLU A 121 -17.71 -6.55 9.98
C GLU A 121 -19.17 -6.47 9.55
N VAL A 122 -19.89 -7.57 9.71
CA VAL A 122 -21.32 -7.67 9.44
C VAL A 122 -22.01 -8.26 10.66
N LYS A 123 -22.91 -7.50 11.29
CA LYS A 123 -23.68 -7.91 12.47
C LYS A 123 -22.80 -8.50 13.59
N GLY A 124 -21.66 -7.85 13.87
CA GLY A 124 -20.74 -8.25 14.91
C GLY A 124 -19.81 -9.43 14.55
N THR A 125 -19.90 -9.97 13.35
CA THR A 125 -18.99 -11.01 12.84
C THR A 125 -17.95 -10.40 11.91
N ALA A 126 -16.67 -10.63 12.23
CA ALA A 126 -15.55 -10.19 11.40
C ALA A 126 -15.25 -11.21 10.28
N TYR A 127 -15.08 -10.75 9.06
CA TYR A 127 -14.72 -11.56 7.89
C TYR A 127 -13.40 -11.07 7.32
N ARG A 128 -12.42 -11.96 7.16
CA ARG A 128 -11.10 -11.64 6.62
C ARG A 128 -10.98 -12.05 5.17
N ILE A 129 -10.39 -11.16 4.36
CA ILE A 129 -10.27 -11.27 2.92
C ILE A 129 -8.81 -10.97 2.55
N ASP A 130 -8.07 -12.00 2.15
CA ASP A 130 -6.68 -11.85 1.74
C ASP A 130 -6.61 -11.26 0.32
N GLY A 131 -5.59 -10.43 0.06
CA GLY A 131 -5.50 -9.68 -1.19
C GLY A 131 -6.53 -8.56 -1.34
N GLY A 132 -7.40 -8.34 -0.35
CA GLY A 132 -8.39 -7.26 -0.35
C GLY A 132 -7.79 -5.91 0.05
N PRO A 133 -8.34 -4.77 -0.43
CA PRO A 133 -7.86 -3.45 -0.06
C PRO A 133 -8.03 -3.24 1.45
N ALA A 134 -6.91 -3.08 2.17
CA ALA A 134 -6.90 -2.89 3.60
C ALA A 134 -7.63 -1.59 4.01
N ILE A 135 -8.15 -1.59 5.24
CA ILE A 135 -8.72 -0.37 5.84
C ILE A 135 -7.71 0.13 6.87
N VAL A 136 -6.56 0.60 6.38
CA VAL A 136 -5.48 1.12 7.22
C VAL A 136 -5.27 2.61 6.96
N ASP A 137 -4.99 3.36 8.01
CA ASP A 137 -4.53 4.75 7.94
C ASP A 137 -3.01 4.78 7.93
N PHE A 138 -2.43 4.61 6.74
CA PHE A 138 -0.99 4.57 6.56
C PHE A 138 -0.35 5.93 6.81
N GLN A 139 -1.03 7.03 6.47
CA GLN A 139 -0.51 8.38 6.74
C GLN A 139 -0.37 8.63 8.24
N ALA A 140 -1.36 8.27 9.04
CA ALA A 140 -1.29 8.41 10.49
C ALA A 140 -0.14 7.57 11.08
N PHE A 141 0.06 6.33 10.59
CA PHE A 141 1.21 5.51 11.02
C PHE A 141 2.55 6.19 10.74
N LEU A 142 2.74 6.73 9.52
CA LEU A 142 3.98 7.43 9.15
C LEU A 142 4.22 8.67 10.02
N ALA A 143 3.19 9.49 10.19
CA ALA A 143 3.28 10.72 10.97
C ALA A 143 3.53 10.46 12.47
N ASP A 144 2.92 9.40 13.03
CA ASP A 144 3.13 9.04 14.43
C ASP A 144 4.52 8.45 14.68
N LEU A 145 5.07 7.72 13.70
CA LEU A 145 6.43 7.23 13.78
C LEU A 145 7.45 8.39 13.80
N ASP A 146 7.23 9.41 12.96
CA ASP A 146 8.01 10.65 12.97
C ASP A 146 7.93 11.35 14.34
N ARG A 147 6.71 11.52 14.85
CA ARG A 147 6.47 12.13 16.18
C ARG A 147 7.08 11.35 17.35
N ALA A 148 7.16 10.02 17.23
CA ALA A 148 7.74 9.18 18.27
C ALA A 148 9.28 9.24 18.29
N VAL A 149 9.92 9.44 17.13
CA VAL A 149 11.39 9.52 17.02
C VAL A 149 11.90 10.94 17.23
N GLY A 150 11.17 11.97 16.80
CA GLY A 150 11.60 13.38 16.88
C GLY A 150 12.20 13.80 18.23
N PRO A 151 11.52 13.56 19.36
CA PRO A 151 12.05 13.89 20.69
C PRO A 151 13.40 13.23 21.01
N LEU A 152 13.68 12.04 20.45
CA LEU A 152 14.95 11.34 20.68
C LEU A 152 16.17 12.07 20.11
N THR A 153 15.96 13.01 19.19
CA THR A 153 17.04 13.77 18.53
C THR A 153 17.36 15.08 19.22
N SER A 154 16.49 15.55 20.12
CA SER A 154 16.57 16.90 20.73
C SER A 154 16.37 16.96 22.25
N ASP A 155 15.85 15.88 22.88
CA ASP A 155 15.63 15.77 24.32
C ASP A 155 16.50 14.64 24.89
N ASP A 156 17.53 15.00 25.66
CA ASP A 156 18.47 14.05 26.27
C ASP A 156 17.77 13.07 27.21
N ALA A 157 16.76 13.48 27.98
CA ALA A 157 16.05 12.61 28.91
C ALA A 157 15.20 11.56 28.15
N ALA A 158 14.52 11.96 27.08
CA ALA A 158 13.81 11.05 26.21
C ALA A 158 14.77 10.06 25.53
N PHE A 159 15.90 10.54 25.03
CA PHE A 159 16.91 9.69 24.42
C PHE A 159 17.54 8.72 25.43
N ASP A 160 17.87 9.15 26.65
CA ASP A 160 18.45 8.28 27.67
C ASP A 160 17.51 7.15 28.09
N ALA A 161 16.20 7.43 28.19
CA ALA A 161 15.20 6.42 28.47
C ALA A 161 15.12 5.38 27.33
N PHE A 162 15.19 5.82 26.09
CA PHE A 162 15.24 4.97 24.88
C PHE A 162 16.54 4.16 24.81
N ALA A 163 17.70 4.82 24.96
CA ALA A 163 19.01 4.20 24.90
C ALA A 163 19.18 3.10 25.95
N LYS A 164 18.66 3.31 27.16
CA LYS A 164 18.69 2.31 28.24
C LYS A 164 17.97 1.01 27.84
N GLN A 165 16.87 1.09 27.07
CA GLN A 165 16.16 -0.10 26.59
C GLN A 165 16.94 -0.85 25.50
N ILE A 166 17.70 -0.13 24.67
CA ILE A 166 18.49 -0.71 23.57
C ILE A 166 19.83 -1.26 24.06
N LEU A 167 20.52 -0.48 24.87
CA LEU A 167 21.92 -0.74 25.25
C LEU A 167 22.05 -1.46 26.61
N GLY A 168 20.96 -1.51 27.39
CA GLY A 168 20.98 -2.04 28.76
C GLY A 168 21.54 -1.05 29.78
N ALA A 169 21.80 -1.55 31.01
CA ALA A 169 22.22 -0.72 32.14
C ALA A 169 23.71 -0.30 32.11
N ASN A 170 24.56 -1.10 31.45
CA ASN A 170 26.03 -0.88 31.42
C ASN A 170 26.54 -0.95 29.98
N PRO A 171 26.25 0.04 29.13
CA PRO A 171 26.72 0.06 27.76
C PRO A 171 28.24 0.28 27.68
N PRO A 172 28.90 -0.23 26.62
CA PRO A 172 30.28 0.11 26.33
C PRO A 172 30.48 1.63 26.18
N PRO A 173 31.69 2.16 26.49
CA PRO A 173 32.02 3.56 26.25
C PRO A 173 31.71 3.97 24.80
N GLY A 174 31.07 5.13 24.61
CA GLY A 174 30.70 5.67 23.30
C GLY A 174 29.46 5.03 22.65
N ALA A 175 28.89 3.96 23.20
CA ALA A 175 27.71 3.31 22.61
C ALA A 175 26.46 4.20 22.57
N ARG A 176 26.28 5.07 23.58
CA ARG A 176 25.21 6.07 23.63
C ARG A 176 25.32 7.05 22.47
N ASP A 177 26.49 7.60 22.25
CA ASP A 177 26.72 8.62 21.22
C ASP A 177 26.61 7.99 19.81
N ALA A 178 27.10 6.76 19.64
CA ALA A 178 26.93 6.00 18.41
C ALA A 178 25.45 5.72 18.12
N LEU A 179 24.64 5.38 19.14
CA LEU A 179 23.21 5.18 18.97
C LEU A 179 22.50 6.49 18.61
N LEU A 180 22.85 7.61 19.27
CA LEU A 180 22.28 8.93 18.95
C LEU A 180 22.59 9.34 17.51
N ALA A 181 23.83 9.13 17.06
CA ALA A 181 24.23 9.41 15.68
C ALA A 181 23.40 8.58 14.68
N ALA A 182 23.23 7.28 14.96
CA ALA A 182 22.41 6.40 14.12
C ALA A 182 20.92 6.80 14.09
N VAL A 183 20.35 7.24 15.23
CA VAL A 183 18.97 7.74 15.30
C VAL A 183 18.83 9.01 14.47
N LYS A 184 19.77 9.96 14.56
CA LYS A 184 19.75 11.19 13.75
C LYS A 184 19.90 10.92 12.27
N GLU A 185 20.81 10.02 11.88
CA GLU A 185 21.01 9.60 10.48
C GLU A 185 19.74 8.98 9.89
N TRP A 186 19.01 8.16 10.65
CA TRP A 186 17.73 7.60 10.23
C TRP A 186 16.63 8.67 10.18
N TYR A 187 16.59 9.57 11.16
CA TYR A 187 15.50 10.53 11.33
C TYR A 187 15.50 11.64 10.29
N GLU A 188 16.65 12.20 9.94
CA GLU A 188 16.77 13.34 9.02
C GLU A 188 16.06 13.09 7.67
N PRO A 189 16.37 12.02 6.91
CA PRO A 189 15.68 11.76 5.65
C PRO A 189 14.20 11.38 5.86
N TYR A 190 13.89 10.63 6.93
CA TYR A 190 12.52 10.24 7.22
C TYR A 190 11.65 11.45 7.53
N HIS A 191 12.08 12.32 8.43
CA HIS A 191 11.39 13.55 8.81
C HIS A 191 11.19 14.48 7.60
N THR A 192 12.23 14.66 6.78
CA THR A 192 12.15 15.46 5.56
C THR A 192 11.09 14.92 4.60
N LEU A 193 10.98 13.59 4.47
CA LEU A 193 9.91 12.97 3.68
C LEU A 193 8.54 13.29 4.26
N ILE A 194 8.35 13.09 5.58
CA ILE A 194 7.06 13.28 6.24
C ILE A 194 6.61 14.73 6.14
N GLU A 195 7.50 15.68 6.45
CA GLU A 195 7.18 17.11 6.42
C GLU A 195 6.79 17.60 5.04
N ARG A 196 7.48 17.14 3.98
CA ARG A 196 7.29 17.62 2.61
C ARG A 196 6.23 16.86 1.84
N ALA A 197 6.11 15.54 2.06
CA ALA A 197 5.23 14.70 1.25
C ALA A 197 3.81 14.59 1.79
N LEU A 198 3.61 14.51 3.11
CA LEU A 198 2.27 14.25 3.64
C LEU A 198 1.37 15.48 3.50
N PRO A 199 0.21 15.35 2.84
CA PRO A 199 -0.71 16.47 2.67
C PRO A 199 -1.44 16.78 3.99
N LYS A 200 -1.83 18.08 4.14
CA LYS A 200 -2.64 18.53 5.30
C LYS A 200 -4.04 17.91 5.30
N ASP A 201 -4.65 17.83 4.11
CA ASP A 201 -5.87 17.07 3.90
C ASP A 201 -5.47 15.60 3.78
N THR A 202 -5.62 14.87 4.88
CA THR A 202 -5.11 13.51 5.00
C THR A 202 -5.75 12.55 3.99
N TRP A 203 -4.97 11.55 3.56
CA TRP A 203 -5.52 10.46 2.74
C TRP A 203 -6.67 9.74 3.44
N GLY A 204 -6.53 9.61 4.76
CA GLY A 204 -7.42 8.83 5.59
C GLY A 204 -7.32 7.31 5.39
N PRO A 205 -8.11 6.56 6.17
CA PRO A 205 -8.12 5.11 6.08
C PRO A 205 -8.49 4.59 4.69
N ALA A 206 -7.95 3.42 4.32
CA ALA A 206 -8.17 2.70 3.06
C ALA A 206 -7.56 3.36 1.81
N ARG A 207 -6.75 4.40 1.95
CA ARG A 207 -6.15 5.14 0.83
C ARG A 207 -4.69 5.49 1.07
N LEU A 208 -3.97 5.74 -0.02
CA LEU A 208 -2.56 6.10 -0.03
C LEU A 208 -2.22 6.71 -1.41
N ASP A 209 -1.42 7.77 -1.45
CA ASP A 209 -0.80 8.18 -2.71
C ASP A 209 0.49 7.37 -2.95
N ALA A 210 0.31 6.18 -3.51
CA ALA A 210 1.41 5.25 -3.73
C ALA A 210 2.43 5.78 -4.74
N VAL A 211 1.98 6.40 -5.82
CA VAL A 211 2.86 6.85 -6.92
C VAL A 211 3.75 7.99 -6.45
N SER A 212 3.19 9.01 -5.81
CA SER A 212 3.99 10.10 -5.24
C SER A 212 4.97 9.59 -4.19
N MET A 213 4.56 8.66 -3.32
CA MET A 213 5.45 8.11 -2.30
C MET A 213 6.59 7.28 -2.90
N ILE A 214 6.35 6.51 -3.97
CA ILE A 214 7.42 5.81 -4.72
C ILE A 214 8.42 6.84 -5.29
N PHE A 215 7.92 7.89 -5.95
CA PHE A 215 8.80 8.90 -6.52
C PHE A 215 9.56 9.68 -5.44
N ASN A 216 8.88 10.13 -4.39
CA ASN A 216 9.49 10.86 -3.29
C ASN A 216 10.57 10.05 -2.57
N ARG A 217 10.30 8.76 -2.32
CA ARG A 217 11.28 7.85 -1.72
C ARG A 217 12.50 7.71 -2.64
N LEU A 218 12.29 7.24 -3.87
CA LEU A 218 13.36 6.96 -4.81
C LEU A 218 14.18 8.21 -5.15
N THR A 219 13.50 9.29 -5.54
CA THR A 219 14.20 10.47 -6.06
C THR A 219 14.60 11.47 -4.98
N GLY A 220 13.89 11.48 -3.86
CA GLY A 220 14.15 12.38 -2.74
C GLY A 220 15.12 11.83 -1.71
N LEU A 221 15.13 10.52 -1.45
CA LEU A 221 15.90 9.93 -0.36
C LEU A 221 17.04 9.02 -0.81
N ASP A 222 17.06 8.53 -2.06
CA ASP A 222 17.93 7.43 -2.43
C ASP A 222 19.02 7.77 -3.46
N ILE A 223 18.85 8.84 -4.24
CA ILE A 223 19.72 9.15 -5.39
C ILE A 223 20.54 10.43 -5.25
N GLY A 224 20.53 11.07 -4.10
CA GLY A 224 21.42 12.21 -3.81
C GLY A 224 22.88 11.78 -3.63
N THR A 225 23.75 12.75 -3.32
CA THR A 225 25.15 12.49 -3.00
C THR A 225 25.26 11.79 -1.63
N ALA A 226 26.08 10.78 -1.56
CA ALA A 226 26.28 9.95 -0.37
C ALA A 226 27.17 10.60 0.70
N PRO A 227 26.86 10.40 1.99
CA PRO A 227 25.57 10.52 2.65
C PRO A 227 25.11 11.98 2.73
N PRO A 228 23.85 12.30 2.91
CA PRO A 228 22.72 11.47 3.31
C PRO A 228 21.85 10.97 2.14
N TYR A 229 22.26 11.02 0.89
CA TYR A 229 21.54 10.64 -0.33
C TYR A 229 20.28 11.50 -0.62
N LEU A 230 20.03 12.51 0.16
CA LEU A 230 18.83 13.33 0.18
C LEU A 230 18.83 14.40 -0.93
N ILE A 231 17.73 14.55 -1.65
CA ILE A 231 17.42 15.67 -2.56
C ILE A 231 16.05 16.22 -2.16
N PRO A 232 15.97 17.11 -1.15
CA PRO A 232 14.69 17.57 -0.59
C PRO A 232 13.75 18.19 -1.63
N ASP A 233 14.27 18.84 -2.66
CA ASP A 233 13.48 19.50 -3.68
C ASP A 233 12.77 18.54 -4.65
N ASN A 234 13.17 17.27 -4.66
CA ASN A 234 12.47 16.22 -5.39
C ASN A 234 11.22 15.73 -4.65
N ILE A 235 11.13 15.95 -3.32
CA ILE A 235 9.99 15.52 -2.52
C ILE A 235 8.84 16.50 -2.74
N LYS A 236 7.72 16.00 -3.27
CA LYS A 236 6.51 16.76 -3.58
C LYS A 236 5.34 16.27 -2.72
N ALA A 237 4.33 17.14 -2.56
CA ALA A 237 3.11 16.75 -1.88
C ALA A 237 2.48 15.51 -2.53
N ALA A 238 2.15 14.52 -1.72
CA ALA A 238 1.50 13.28 -2.14
C ALA A 238 -0.03 13.45 -1.99
N ASP A 239 -0.65 14.13 -2.94
CA ASP A 239 -2.05 14.58 -2.86
C ASP A 239 -2.98 13.94 -3.91
N ALA A 240 -2.57 12.81 -4.48
CA ALA A 240 -3.37 11.97 -5.36
C ALA A 240 -3.72 10.61 -4.70
N PRO A 241 -4.46 10.60 -3.57
CA PRO A 241 -4.74 9.37 -2.86
C PRO A 241 -5.59 8.42 -3.70
N VAL A 242 -5.21 7.15 -3.68
CA VAL A 242 -5.97 6.05 -4.27
C VAL A 242 -6.25 4.98 -3.23
N ARG A 243 -7.35 4.25 -3.39
CA ARG A 243 -7.58 3.06 -2.60
C ARG A 243 -6.58 1.97 -2.97
N TYR A 244 -6.25 1.11 -2.04
CA TYR A 244 -5.46 -0.09 -2.35
C TYR A 244 -6.22 -0.94 -3.37
N PRO A 245 -5.59 -1.39 -4.47
CA PRO A 245 -6.23 -2.32 -5.39
C PRO A 245 -6.36 -3.71 -4.75
N PHE A 246 -7.36 -4.49 -5.15
CA PHE A 246 -7.39 -5.90 -4.78
C PHE A 246 -6.37 -6.71 -5.62
N LEU A 247 -5.80 -7.77 -5.04
CA LEU A 247 -4.73 -8.55 -5.66
C LEU A 247 -5.22 -9.78 -6.41
N TRP A 248 -6.41 -10.33 -6.07
CA TRP A 248 -6.93 -11.46 -6.83
C TRP A 248 -7.09 -11.06 -8.30
N ASN A 249 -6.69 -11.96 -9.17
CA ASN A 249 -6.63 -11.74 -10.62
C ASN A 249 -5.61 -10.67 -11.10
N ALA A 250 -4.96 -9.90 -10.23
CA ALA A 250 -4.01 -8.86 -10.65
C ALA A 250 -2.88 -9.42 -11.52
N ALA A 251 -2.33 -10.58 -11.16
CA ALA A 251 -1.25 -11.22 -11.93
C ALA A 251 -1.66 -11.64 -13.37
N ARG A 252 -2.96 -11.70 -13.67
CA ARG A 252 -3.49 -12.11 -14.97
C ARG A 252 -3.83 -10.94 -15.88
N GLN A 253 -4.04 -9.75 -15.33
CA GLN A 253 -4.34 -8.54 -16.11
C GLN A 253 -3.09 -8.10 -16.88
N ASN A 254 -3.28 -7.49 -18.06
CA ASN A 254 -2.19 -7.02 -18.91
C ASN A 254 -1.53 -5.75 -18.41
N LYS A 255 -2.21 -4.99 -17.53
CA LYS A 255 -1.74 -3.74 -16.91
C LYS A 255 -2.13 -3.67 -15.46
N THR A 256 -1.37 -2.89 -14.69
CA THR A 256 -1.62 -2.58 -13.29
C THR A 256 -1.19 -1.14 -12.97
N GLN A 257 -1.40 -0.72 -11.73
CA GLN A 257 -1.36 0.67 -11.29
C GLN A 257 -2.47 1.50 -11.92
N TRP A 258 -3.26 2.20 -11.13
CA TRP A 258 -4.51 2.82 -11.59
C TRP A 258 -4.43 3.56 -12.94
N PRO A 259 -3.37 4.34 -13.24
CA PRO A 259 -3.19 4.90 -14.59
C PRO A 259 -2.73 3.88 -15.66
N GLY A 260 -2.51 2.60 -15.30
CA GLY A 260 -2.14 1.54 -16.24
C GLY A 260 -0.71 1.62 -16.77
N PHE A 261 0.19 2.26 -16.05
CA PHE A 261 1.57 2.47 -16.52
C PHE A 261 2.49 1.26 -16.34
N ALA A 262 2.13 0.29 -15.50
CA ALA A 262 2.92 -0.91 -15.29
C ALA A 262 2.37 -2.05 -16.16
N ALA A 263 3.12 -2.47 -17.16
CA ALA A 263 2.83 -3.67 -17.93
C ALA A 263 2.88 -4.89 -17.03
N ASN A 264 2.03 -5.88 -17.30
CA ASN A 264 1.85 -7.04 -16.43
C ASN A 264 1.46 -8.28 -17.25
N GLY A 265 1.22 -9.42 -16.61
CA GLY A 265 0.76 -10.65 -17.25
C GLY A 265 1.82 -11.75 -17.38
N ASN A 266 3.06 -11.51 -16.94
CA ASN A 266 4.09 -12.54 -16.77
C ASN A 266 4.97 -12.26 -15.54
N ASP A 267 5.82 -13.22 -15.19
CA ASP A 267 6.61 -13.19 -13.95
C ASP A 267 7.63 -12.05 -13.92
N LEU A 268 8.26 -11.74 -15.05
CA LEU A 268 9.27 -10.69 -15.15
C LEU A 268 8.64 -9.30 -14.98
N LEU A 269 7.50 -9.06 -15.63
CA LEU A 269 6.75 -7.81 -15.50
C LEU A 269 6.16 -7.65 -14.10
N GLY A 270 5.65 -8.76 -13.52
CA GLY A 270 5.21 -8.80 -12.12
C GLY A 270 6.33 -8.44 -11.15
N LEU A 271 7.53 -9.00 -11.36
CA LEU A 271 8.71 -8.66 -10.57
C LEU A 271 9.11 -7.19 -10.74
N ALA A 272 9.08 -6.65 -11.95
CA ALA A 272 9.42 -5.25 -12.21
C ALA A 272 8.47 -4.30 -11.44
N ARG A 273 7.17 -4.56 -11.51
CA ARG A 273 6.17 -3.84 -10.72
C ARG A 273 6.50 -3.92 -9.22
N ASN A 274 6.75 -5.12 -8.69
CA ASN A 274 6.99 -5.36 -7.27
C ASN A 274 8.30 -4.71 -6.78
N VAL A 275 9.35 -4.65 -7.61
CA VAL A 275 10.60 -3.92 -7.29
C VAL A 275 10.33 -2.42 -7.20
N GLY A 276 9.55 -1.85 -8.13
CA GLY A 276 9.15 -0.45 -8.05
C GLY A 276 8.33 -0.14 -6.78
N GLU A 277 7.42 -1.03 -6.40
CA GLU A 277 6.61 -0.88 -5.19
C GLU A 277 7.46 -0.97 -3.91
N VAL A 278 8.41 -1.91 -3.80
CA VAL A 278 9.23 -2.04 -2.59
C VAL A 278 10.17 -0.85 -2.39
N TYR A 279 10.62 -0.19 -3.45
CA TYR A 279 11.36 1.08 -3.33
C TYR A 279 10.49 2.17 -2.67
N GLY A 280 9.21 2.21 -2.98
CA GLY A 280 8.25 3.08 -2.30
C GLY A 280 7.92 2.65 -0.86
N VAL A 281 8.03 1.35 -0.56
CA VAL A 281 7.73 0.79 0.77
C VAL A 281 9.01 0.48 1.55
N PHE A 282 9.89 1.47 1.64
CA PHE A 282 11.07 1.51 2.51
C PHE A 282 12.17 0.47 2.22
N ALA A 283 12.32 -0.04 0.99
CA ALA A 283 13.59 -0.70 0.67
C ALA A 283 14.73 0.34 0.66
N THR A 284 15.88 -0.04 1.17
CA THR A 284 17.11 0.74 1.00
C THR A 284 17.59 0.57 -0.43
N PHE A 285 17.82 1.67 -1.15
CA PHE A 285 18.31 1.66 -2.53
C PHE A 285 19.19 2.86 -2.80
N HIS A 286 20.52 2.66 -2.85
CA HIS A 286 21.48 3.73 -3.14
C HIS A 286 22.38 3.32 -4.31
N PRO A 287 21.95 3.59 -5.56
CA PRO A 287 22.74 3.24 -6.74
C PRO A 287 24.03 4.06 -6.79
N GLN A 288 25.09 3.46 -7.32
CA GLN A 288 26.41 4.09 -7.39
C GLN A 288 26.93 4.10 -8.81
N LYS A 289 27.57 5.20 -9.25
CA LYS A 289 28.30 5.23 -10.52
C LYS A 289 29.42 4.19 -10.50
N SER A 290 29.52 3.39 -11.55
CA SER A 290 30.53 2.34 -11.65
C SER A 290 30.99 2.13 -13.09
N LYS A 291 32.28 2.32 -13.31
CA LYS A 291 32.94 2.07 -14.62
C LYS A 291 33.01 0.57 -14.94
N PHE A 292 32.79 -0.29 -13.96
CA PHE A 292 32.92 -1.75 -14.08
C PHE A 292 31.59 -2.45 -14.39
N HIS A 293 30.50 -1.70 -14.46
CA HIS A 293 29.17 -2.22 -14.78
C HIS A 293 28.73 -1.74 -16.16
N LEU A 294 28.14 -2.63 -16.94
CA LEU A 294 27.78 -2.36 -18.34
C LEU A 294 26.84 -1.16 -18.51
N LEU A 295 25.95 -0.91 -17.54
CA LEU A 295 25.01 0.21 -17.54
C LEU A 295 25.60 1.50 -16.91
N GLY A 296 26.89 1.49 -16.54
CA GLY A 296 27.55 2.62 -15.89
C GLY A 296 27.17 2.84 -14.43
N MET A 297 26.35 1.96 -13.87
CA MET A 297 25.81 2.03 -12.51
C MET A 297 25.90 0.67 -11.83
N ASP A 298 26.11 0.68 -10.51
CA ASP A 298 25.90 -0.46 -9.62
C ASP A 298 24.57 -0.25 -8.89
N TYR A 299 23.56 -1.03 -9.25
CA TYR A 299 22.21 -0.96 -8.67
C TYR A 299 22.00 -1.95 -7.51
N LEU A 300 22.97 -2.83 -7.22
CA LEU A 300 22.80 -3.92 -6.25
C LEU A 300 23.63 -3.79 -4.99
N LYS A 301 24.72 -3.02 -5.00
CA LYS A 301 25.65 -2.93 -3.86
C LYS A 301 25.00 -2.45 -2.57
N ILE A 302 24.10 -1.46 -2.67
CA ILE A 302 23.30 -0.96 -1.57
C ILE A 302 21.83 -1.03 -2.00
N ASN A 303 21.29 -2.25 -1.94
CA ASN A 303 19.92 -2.53 -2.33
C ASN A 303 19.37 -3.66 -1.45
N SER A 304 18.34 -3.37 -0.67
CA SER A 304 17.73 -4.35 0.22
C SER A 304 16.57 -5.12 -0.42
N ALA A 305 16.16 -4.79 -1.67
CA ALA A 305 15.07 -5.50 -2.34
C ALA A 305 15.33 -7.00 -2.39
N ASN A 306 14.42 -7.78 -1.85
CA ASN A 306 14.52 -9.23 -1.83
C ASN A 306 13.86 -9.82 -3.08
N PHE A 307 14.61 -9.92 -4.19
CA PHE A 307 14.10 -10.39 -5.47
C PHE A 307 13.47 -11.78 -5.39
N HIS A 308 14.08 -12.70 -4.61
CA HIS A 308 13.50 -14.03 -4.37
C HIS A 308 12.18 -13.93 -3.60
N GLY A 309 12.15 -13.13 -2.53
CA GLY A 309 10.95 -12.88 -1.73
C GLY A 309 9.82 -12.27 -2.57
N LEU A 310 10.14 -11.30 -3.43
CA LEU A 310 9.20 -10.66 -4.36
C LEU A 310 8.63 -11.66 -5.38
N GLY A 311 9.46 -12.52 -5.94
CA GLY A 311 9.00 -13.60 -6.85
C GLY A 311 8.06 -14.58 -6.13
N LYS A 312 8.38 -14.96 -4.89
CA LYS A 312 7.51 -15.83 -4.08
C LYS A 312 6.19 -15.16 -3.70
N LEU A 313 6.19 -13.85 -3.42
CA LEU A 313 4.94 -13.09 -3.21
C LEU A 313 4.07 -13.09 -4.45
N GLU A 314 4.64 -12.91 -5.65
CA GLU A 314 3.90 -13.00 -6.90
C GLU A 314 3.27 -14.39 -7.09
N ASP A 315 4.01 -15.48 -6.80
CA ASP A 315 3.49 -16.84 -6.82
C ASP A 315 2.33 -17.05 -5.84
N LEU A 316 2.36 -16.41 -4.67
CA LEU A 316 1.27 -16.43 -3.70
C LEU A 316 0.07 -15.63 -4.19
N ILE A 317 0.28 -14.44 -4.75
CA ILE A 317 -0.79 -13.58 -5.30
C ILE A 317 -1.57 -14.30 -6.38
N LYS A 318 -0.90 -15.07 -7.26
CA LYS A 318 -1.57 -15.88 -8.30
C LYS A 318 -2.57 -16.89 -7.74
N LYS A 319 -2.39 -17.34 -6.49
CA LYS A 319 -3.25 -18.31 -5.81
C LYS A 319 -4.41 -17.68 -5.06
N ILE A 320 -4.37 -16.37 -4.80
CA ILE A 320 -5.48 -15.66 -4.17
C ILE A 320 -6.63 -15.54 -5.16
N GLY A 321 -7.70 -16.27 -4.93
CA GLY A 321 -8.93 -16.13 -5.72
C GLY A 321 -9.82 -14.98 -5.25
N PRO A 322 -10.79 -14.55 -6.09
CA PRO A 322 -11.81 -13.61 -5.65
C PRO A 322 -12.62 -14.20 -4.49
N PRO A 323 -12.94 -13.39 -3.45
CA PRO A 323 -13.69 -13.87 -2.31
C PRO A 323 -15.14 -14.21 -2.71
N LYS A 324 -15.62 -15.37 -2.28
CA LYS A 324 -17.01 -15.73 -2.47
C LYS A 324 -17.90 -14.98 -1.50
N TRP A 325 -19.01 -14.45 -2.00
CA TRP A 325 -20.03 -13.82 -1.18
C TRP A 325 -20.64 -14.82 -0.19
N PRO A 326 -20.59 -14.57 1.13
CA PRO A 326 -20.99 -15.59 2.12
C PRO A 326 -22.46 -15.49 2.55
N TRP A 327 -23.20 -14.47 2.09
CA TRP A 327 -24.58 -14.23 2.52
C TRP A 327 -25.60 -14.65 1.45
N ALA A 328 -26.88 -14.56 1.80
CA ALA A 328 -27.98 -14.86 0.88
C ALA A 328 -27.95 -13.93 -0.37
N VAL A 329 -28.34 -14.47 -1.50
CA VAL A 329 -28.44 -13.79 -2.79
C VAL A 329 -29.79 -14.14 -3.42
N ASP A 330 -30.48 -13.16 -3.99
CA ASP A 330 -31.61 -13.40 -4.87
C ASP A 330 -31.09 -13.89 -6.23
N LYS A 331 -31.13 -15.22 -6.43
CA LYS A 331 -30.65 -15.86 -7.66
C LYS A 331 -31.43 -15.44 -8.91
N HIS A 332 -32.69 -15.02 -8.77
CA HIS A 332 -33.49 -14.56 -9.91
C HIS A 332 -33.04 -13.16 -10.33
N LEU A 333 -32.87 -12.24 -9.37
CA LEU A 333 -32.33 -10.91 -9.65
C LEU A 333 -30.89 -11.01 -10.14
N ALA A 334 -30.03 -11.86 -9.55
CA ALA A 334 -28.66 -12.03 -10.01
C ALA A 334 -28.58 -12.47 -11.49
N ARG A 335 -29.48 -13.38 -11.94
CA ARG A 335 -29.56 -13.74 -13.37
C ARG A 335 -29.99 -12.58 -14.25
N LYS A 336 -30.97 -11.77 -13.82
CA LYS A 336 -31.33 -10.53 -14.53
C LYS A 336 -30.16 -9.55 -14.59
N GLY A 337 -29.46 -9.38 -13.47
CA GLY A 337 -28.28 -8.51 -13.36
C GLY A 337 -27.14 -8.94 -14.29
N ALA A 338 -26.92 -10.25 -14.47
CA ALA A 338 -25.94 -10.77 -15.43
C ALA A 338 -26.26 -10.34 -16.88
N LEU A 339 -27.54 -10.34 -17.26
CA LEU A 339 -27.96 -9.88 -18.58
C LEU A 339 -27.77 -8.36 -18.76
N ILE A 340 -28.01 -7.59 -17.69
CA ILE A 340 -27.75 -6.13 -17.69
C ILE A 340 -26.26 -5.87 -17.82
N PHE A 341 -25.44 -6.54 -17.02
CA PHE A 341 -23.97 -6.41 -17.08
C PHE A 341 -23.42 -6.68 -18.47
N ALA A 342 -23.98 -7.64 -19.18
CA ALA A 342 -23.56 -8.07 -20.52
C ALA A 342 -24.06 -7.16 -21.68
N ARG A 343 -24.86 -6.15 -21.39
CA ARG A 343 -25.29 -5.15 -22.42
C ARG A 343 -24.09 -4.32 -22.89
N LYS A 344 -24.26 -3.60 -23.97
CA LYS A 344 -23.33 -2.55 -24.39
C LYS A 344 -23.33 -1.39 -23.38
N THR A 345 -22.25 -0.61 -23.36
CA THR A 345 -22.09 0.51 -22.43
C THR A 345 -23.17 1.59 -22.62
N ASP A 346 -23.57 1.89 -23.87
CA ASP A 346 -24.65 2.83 -24.20
C ASP A 346 -26.04 2.34 -23.76
N GLU A 347 -26.20 1.04 -23.55
CA GLU A 347 -27.40 0.40 -23.00
C GLU A 347 -27.33 0.21 -21.47
N GLY A 348 -26.35 0.81 -20.79
CA GLY A 348 -26.10 0.70 -19.35
C GLY A 348 -25.37 -0.57 -18.93
N GLY A 349 -24.68 -1.26 -19.83
CA GLY A 349 -23.87 -2.43 -19.54
C GLY A 349 -22.45 -2.09 -19.07
N CYS A 350 -21.70 -3.11 -18.65
CA CYS A 350 -20.39 -2.97 -17.99
C CYS A 350 -19.28 -3.79 -18.68
N VAL A 351 -19.67 -4.80 -19.47
CA VAL A 351 -18.76 -5.84 -19.98
C VAL A 351 -17.66 -5.33 -20.90
N GLU A 352 -17.92 -4.26 -21.67
CA GLU A 352 -16.95 -3.71 -22.62
C GLU A 352 -15.70 -3.13 -21.95
N CYS A 353 -15.84 -2.69 -20.69
CA CYS A 353 -14.73 -2.14 -19.91
C CYS A 353 -14.22 -3.12 -18.84
N HIS A 354 -15.09 -3.89 -18.19
CA HIS A 354 -14.78 -4.66 -17.00
C HIS A 354 -14.56 -6.16 -17.23
N GLY A 355 -14.07 -6.50 -18.39
CA GLY A 355 -13.76 -7.88 -18.73
C GLY A 355 -14.97 -8.62 -19.28
N ILE A 356 -14.76 -9.27 -20.41
CA ILE A 356 -15.77 -10.05 -21.10
C ILE A 356 -15.67 -11.49 -20.58
N ARG A 357 -16.77 -12.01 -20.06
CA ARG A 357 -16.91 -13.44 -19.79
C ARG A 357 -17.67 -14.07 -20.96
N ILE A 358 -16.94 -14.82 -21.78
CA ILE A 358 -17.54 -15.63 -22.85
C ILE A 358 -17.60 -17.07 -22.35
N LYS A 359 -18.77 -17.53 -21.92
CA LYS A 359 -18.95 -18.81 -21.19
C LYS A 359 -18.03 -18.81 -19.96
N ASP A 360 -17.02 -19.67 -19.94
CA ASP A 360 -16.05 -19.79 -18.83
C ASP A 360 -14.73 -19.02 -19.10
N LEU A 361 -14.60 -18.38 -20.26
CA LEU A 361 -13.43 -17.59 -20.61
C LEU A 361 -13.57 -16.15 -20.09
N VAL A 362 -12.59 -15.70 -19.33
CA VAL A 362 -12.45 -14.31 -18.90
C VAL A 362 -11.33 -13.68 -19.71
N LEU A 363 -11.63 -12.58 -20.39
CA LEU A 363 -10.61 -11.77 -21.05
C LEU A 363 -9.98 -10.83 -20.01
N TRP A 364 -8.67 -10.89 -19.90
CA TRP A 364 -7.87 -10.14 -18.93
C TRP A 364 -7.29 -8.84 -19.49
N ASP A 365 -7.61 -8.54 -20.74
CA ASP A 365 -7.27 -7.27 -21.37
C ASP A 365 -8.25 -6.20 -20.87
N THR A 366 -7.74 -5.32 -20.01
CA THR A 366 -8.56 -4.27 -19.40
C THR A 366 -8.25 -2.93 -20.05
N PRO A 367 -9.21 -2.30 -20.72
CA PRO A 367 -8.98 -1.03 -21.40
C PRO A 367 -8.71 0.09 -20.39
N LEU A 368 -7.88 1.04 -20.80
CA LEU A 368 -7.72 2.31 -20.13
C LEU A 368 -8.75 3.30 -20.69
N ARG A 369 -9.55 3.91 -19.80
CA ARG A 369 -10.58 4.87 -20.19
C ARG A 369 -10.59 6.07 -19.26
N ASP A 370 -10.77 7.24 -19.82
CA ASP A 370 -11.13 8.42 -19.05
C ASP A 370 -12.64 8.41 -18.80
N VAL A 371 -13.01 8.03 -17.60
CA VAL A 371 -14.41 7.96 -17.17
C VAL A 371 -14.90 9.23 -16.48
N GLY A 372 -14.15 10.33 -16.61
CA GLY A 372 -14.51 11.63 -16.01
C GLY A 372 -14.14 11.78 -14.53
N SER A 373 -13.40 10.82 -13.95
CA SER A 373 -12.87 10.92 -12.59
C SER A 373 -11.70 11.93 -12.50
N ASP A 374 -11.00 12.00 -11.38
CA ASP A 374 -9.93 12.99 -11.21
C ASP A 374 -8.74 12.77 -12.16
N SER A 375 -7.96 13.83 -12.35
CA SER A 375 -6.77 13.86 -13.20
C SER A 375 -5.46 13.80 -12.41
N ARG A 376 -5.54 13.74 -11.06
CA ARG A 376 -4.40 14.09 -10.20
C ARG A 376 -3.23 13.14 -10.33
N GLN A 377 -3.45 11.83 -10.43
CA GLN A 377 -2.36 10.88 -10.63
C GLN A 377 -1.58 11.09 -11.94
N HIS A 378 -2.27 11.51 -13.00
CA HIS A 378 -1.61 11.81 -14.27
C HIS A 378 -0.67 13.02 -14.19
N ALA A 379 -1.03 14.04 -13.40
CA ALA A 379 -0.15 15.18 -13.14
C ALA A 379 1.14 14.74 -12.41
N ILE A 380 1.04 13.78 -11.50
CA ILE A 380 2.20 13.22 -10.79
C ILE A 380 3.14 12.46 -11.74
N LEU A 381 2.59 11.67 -12.68
CA LEU A 381 3.38 10.94 -13.67
C LEU A 381 4.21 11.87 -14.59
N ASP A 382 3.82 13.14 -14.71
CA ASP A 382 4.54 14.15 -15.50
C ASP A 382 5.62 14.88 -14.69
N GLY A 383 5.74 14.59 -13.40
CA GLY A 383 6.67 15.24 -12.48
C GLY A 383 8.13 15.17 -12.94
N GLN A 384 8.85 16.29 -12.78
CA GLN A 384 10.28 16.40 -13.09
C GLN A 384 11.09 16.43 -11.79
N VAL A 385 12.27 15.81 -11.80
CA VAL A 385 13.16 15.68 -10.65
C VAL A 385 14.62 15.85 -11.03
N GLN A 386 15.45 16.24 -10.08
CA GLN A 386 16.91 16.14 -10.20
C GLN A 386 17.31 14.67 -10.13
N THR A 387 18.11 14.20 -11.08
CA THR A 387 18.46 12.78 -11.20
C THR A 387 19.65 12.37 -10.33
N GLY A 388 20.32 13.34 -9.67
CA GLY A 388 21.38 13.09 -8.71
C GLY A 388 22.49 12.18 -9.25
N VAL A 389 22.83 11.13 -8.50
CA VAL A 389 23.87 10.16 -8.94
C VAL A 389 23.48 9.37 -10.19
N MET A 390 22.18 9.34 -10.53
CA MET A 390 21.69 8.63 -11.72
C MET A 390 21.80 9.46 -13.01
N GLU A 391 22.30 10.69 -12.96
CA GLU A 391 22.61 11.44 -14.19
C GLU A 391 23.55 10.64 -15.08
N GLY A 392 23.16 10.48 -16.35
CA GLY A 392 23.88 9.66 -17.34
C GLY A 392 23.55 8.15 -17.29
N ALA A 393 22.80 7.69 -16.29
CA ALA A 393 22.30 6.32 -16.27
C ALA A 393 21.31 6.10 -17.42
N ARG A 394 21.31 4.90 -17.98
CA ARG A 394 20.46 4.58 -19.14
C ARG A 394 20.01 3.13 -19.10
N MET A 395 18.90 2.88 -19.76
CA MET A 395 18.52 1.55 -20.19
C MET A 395 19.34 1.13 -21.41
N PRO A 396 19.54 -0.18 -21.65
CA PRO A 396 20.04 -0.63 -22.95
C PRO A 396 19.22 0.02 -24.08
N PHE A 397 19.89 0.73 -25.01
CA PHE A 397 19.29 1.51 -26.11
C PHE A 397 18.41 2.72 -25.72
N GLY A 398 18.28 3.03 -24.42
CA GLY A 398 17.61 4.25 -23.96
C GLY A 398 18.51 5.48 -24.04
N GLN A 399 17.89 6.65 -24.06
CA GLN A 399 18.63 7.90 -23.85
C GLN A 399 19.12 7.96 -22.40
N PRO A 400 20.32 8.50 -22.15
CA PRO A 400 20.78 8.68 -20.78
C PRO A 400 19.90 9.71 -20.04
N LEU A 401 19.68 9.49 -18.76
CA LEU A 401 19.02 10.45 -17.90
C LEU A 401 19.81 11.76 -17.87
N LYS A 402 19.12 12.88 -18.02
CA LYS A 402 19.68 14.24 -17.91
C LYS A 402 19.81 14.62 -16.44
N ALA A 403 20.45 15.75 -16.13
CA ALA A 403 20.53 16.31 -14.77
C ALA A 403 19.15 16.55 -14.14
N THR A 404 18.14 16.90 -14.97
CA THR A 404 16.72 16.94 -14.63
C THR A 404 15.96 16.11 -15.64
N ASP A 405 15.13 15.19 -15.15
CA ASP A 405 14.35 14.29 -16.02
C ASP A 405 13.04 13.87 -15.32
N GLY A 406 12.19 13.12 -16.01
CA GLY A 406 10.94 12.61 -15.44
C GLY A 406 11.17 11.68 -14.24
N ALA A 407 10.46 11.89 -13.14
CA ALA A 407 10.49 10.95 -12.00
C ALA A 407 10.14 9.52 -12.42
N PHE A 408 9.21 9.40 -13.37
CA PHE A 408 8.82 8.15 -13.99
C PHE A 408 9.99 7.46 -14.72
N ASP A 409 10.81 8.23 -15.46
CA ASP A 409 11.95 7.70 -16.21
C ASP A 409 13.06 7.24 -15.24
N VAL A 410 13.28 7.98 -14.15
CA VAL A 410 14.19 7.56 -13.06
C VAL A 410 13.75 6.24 -12.45
N LEU A 411 12.45 6.08 -12.15
CA LEU A 411 11.91 4.81 -11.63
C LEU A 411 12.13 3.67 -12.63
N ALA A 412 11.81 3.87 -13.90
CA ALA A 412 11.95 2.85 -14.93
C ALA A 412 13.42 2.38 -15.07
N VAL A 413 14.37 3.32 -15.08
CA VAL A 413 15.81 3.03 -15.15
C VAL A 413 16.29 2.30 -13.88
N ALA A 414 15.89 2.76 -12.69
CA ALA A 414 16.27 2.15 -11.42
C ALA A 414 15.80 0.70 -11.30
N VAL A 415 14.53 0.45 -11.61
CA VAL A 415 13.94 -0.90 -11.52
C VAL A 415 14.57 -1.84 -12.56
N ALA A 416 14.60 -1.42 -13.81
CA ALA A 416 15.11 -2.26 -14.86
C ALA A 416 16.62 -2.52 -14.73
N GLY A 417 17.40 -1.52 -14.32
CA GLY A 417 18.82 -1.68 -14.00
C GLY A 417 19.06 -2.70 -12.89
N SER A 418 18.29 -2.62 -11.80
CA SER A 418 18.36 -3.57 -10.68
C SER A 418 18.04 -5.00 -11.11
N ILE A 419 16.99 -5.20 -11.88
CA ILE A 419 16.57 -6.52 -12.35
C ILE A 419 17.60 -7.09 -13.34
N LEU A 420 18.06 -6.27 -14.30
CA LEU A 420 19.07 -6.71 -15.27
C LEU A 420 20.36 -7.16 -14.59
N GLN A 421 20.85 -6.39 -13.61
CA GLN A 421 22.05 -6.77 -12.86
C GLN A 421 21.84 -8.00 -11.98
N HIS A 422 20.62 -8.21 -11.47
CA HIS A 422 20.30 -9.39 -10.66
C HIS A 422 20.29 -10.68 -11.49
N PHE A 423 19.67 -10.67 -12.68
CA PHE A 423 19.51 -11.88 -13.51
C PHE A 423 20.65 -12.10 -14.49
N VAL A 424 21.43 -11.08 -14.80
CA VAL A 424 22.58 -11.17 -15.70
C VAL A 424 23.83 -10.78 -14.91
N PRO A 425 24.43 -11.72 -14.14
CA PRO A 425 25.56 -11.43 -13.24
C PRO A 425 26.74 -10.74 -13.90
N ILE A 426 27.00 -11.00 -15.20
CA ILE A 426 28.04 -10.32 -15.98
C ILE A 426 27.83 -8.79 -16.06
N LEU A 427 26.60 -8.30 -15.80
CA LEU A 427 26.27 -6.88 -15.71
C LEU A 427 26.53 -6.32 -14.31
N GLY A 428 26.67 -7.18 -13.29
CA GLY A 428 26.80 -6.85 -11.87
C GLY A 428 28.14 -7.19 -11.23
N GLU A 429 28.98 -8.04 -11.84
CA GLU A 429 30.23 -8.44 -11.24
C GLU A 429 31.43 -7.62 -11.76
N LYS A 430 32.43 -7.42 -10.86
CA LYS A 430 33.74 -6.90 -11.21
C LYS A 430 34.43 -7.96 -12.09
N HIS A 431 34.24 -7.93 -13.38
CA HIS A 431 35.01 -8.78 -14.27
C HIS A 431 35.97 -7.96 -15.12
N ASP A 432 37.16 -8.60 -15.31
CA ASP A 432 38.28 -8.21 -16.12
C ASP A 432 37.89 -7.60 -17.48
N ALA A 433 38.85 -7.00 -18.15
CA ALA A 433 38.73 -6.35 -19.45
C ALA A 433 37.92 -7.11 -20.54
N LYS A 434 37.58 -8.39 -20.31
CA LYS A 434 36.66 -9.17 -21.16
C LYS A 434 35.19 -8.73 -21.05
N ALA A 435 34.76 -8.24 -19.90
CA ALA A 435 33.37 -7.74 -19.73
C ALA A 435 33.12 -6.41 -20.48
N ALA A 436 34.16 -5.60 -20.65
CA ALA A 436 34.11 -4.37 -21.45
C ALA A 436 33.91 -4.61 -22.95
N ALA A 437 34.10 -5.85 -23.41
CA ALA A 437 33.93 -6.25 -24.80
C ALA A 437 32.56 -6.84 -25.14
N VAL A 438 31.70 -7.04 -24.13
CA VAL A 438 30.31 -7.51 -24.34
C VAL A 438 29.49 -6.36 -24.88
N LYS A 439 29.06 -6.46 -26.13
CA LYS A 439 28.16 -5.44 -26.71
C LYS A 439 26.80 -5.55 -26.05
N PRO A 440 26.12 -4.42 -25.69
CA PRO A 440 24.78 -4.42 -25.12
C PRO A 440 23.80 -5.28 -25.92
N GLU A 441 23.96 -5.33 -27.24
CA GLU A 441 23.09 -6.12 -28.12
C GLU A 441 23.16 -7.62 -27.87
N SER A 442 24.32 -8.16 -27.42
CA SER A 442 24.50 -9.60 -27.19
C SER A 442 23.81 -10.11 -25.91
N VAL A 443 23.34 -9.22 -25.05
CA VAL A 443 22.60 -9.53 -23.78
C VAL A 443 21.10 -9.30 -23.96
N MET A 444 20.63 -8.92 -25.15
CA MET A 444 19.25 -8.58 -25.42
C MET A 444 18.42 -9.85 -25.74
N THR A 445 17.96 -10.50 -24.69
CA THR A 445 16.93 -11.54 -24.80
C THR A 445 15.54 -10.93 -24.97
N ASP A 446 14.55 -11.75 -25.30
CA ASP A 446 13.15 -11.28 -25.38
C ASP A 446 12.65 -10.81 -23.99
N GLU A 447 13.11 -11.44 -22.92
CA GLU A 447 12.81 -11.01 -21.55
C GLU A 447 13.38 -9.61 -21.25
N THR A 448 14.63 -9.35 -21.67
CA THR A 448 15.23 -8.03 -21.52
C THR A 448 14.44 -6.97 -22.28
N ARG A 449 13.96 -7.28 -23.51
CA ARG A 449 13.10 -6.35 -24.27
C ARG A 449 11.77 -6.09 -23.57
N GLN A 450 11.14 -7.11 -23.00
CA GLN A 450 9.92 -6.95 -22.20
C GLN A 450 10.14 -6.03 -21.00
N LEU A 451 11.28 -6.17 -20.31
CA LEU A 451 11.61 -5.31 -19.19
C LEU A 451 11.73 -3.83 -19.58
N LEU A 452 12.23 -3.53 -20.80
CA LEU A 452 12.28 -2.16 -21.33
C LEU A 452 10.89 -1.54 -21.52
N THR A 453 9.85 -2.37 -21.64
CA THR A 453 8.46 -1.95 -21.79
C THR A 453 7.65 -2.13 -20.51
N ALA A 454 8.30 -2.54 -19.40
CA ALA A 454 7.61 -2.78 -18.12
C ALA A 454 6.91 -1.54 -17.56
N PHE A 455 7.49 -0.37 -17.79
CA PHE A 455 6.92 0.90 -17.38
C PHE A 455 6.74 1.80 -18.61
N GLN A 456 5.50 2.16 -18.88
CA GLN A 456 5.16 3.08 -19.98
C GLN A 456 4.05 4.02 -19.50
N LYS A 457 4.30 5.32 -19.66
CA LYS A 457 3.23 6.30 -19.41
C LYS A 457 2.03 5.95 -20.29
N PRO A 458 0.79 6.05 -19.76
CA PRO A 458 -0.40 5.79 -20.55
C PRO A 458 -0.46 6.76 -21.73
N VAL A 459 -0.87 6.23 -22.88
CA VAL A 459 -1.14 7.07 -24.06
C VAL A 459 -2.40 7.89 -23.76
N ARG A 460 -2.26 9.20 -23.77
CA ARG A 460 -3.37 10.14 -23.61
C ARG A 460 -3.84 10.61 -24.97
N THR A 461 -5.12 10.64 -25.14
CA THR A 461 -5.78 11.12 -26.36
C THR A 461 -6.74 12.26 -26.02
N GLN A 462 -7.28 12.93 -27.02
CA GLN A 462 -8.30 13.94 -26.78
C GLN A 462 -9.59 13.31 -26.17
N ALA A 463 -9.90 12.06 -26.52
CA ALA A 463 -11.05 11.33 -25.98
C ALA A 463 -10.76 10.79 -24.56
N ASP A 464 -9.53 10.36 -24.30
CA ASP A 464 -9.09 9.80 -23.02
C ASP A 464 -7.87 10.59 -22.49
N PRO A 465 -8.04 11.83 -22.01
CA PRO A 465 -6.93 12.65 -21.51
C PRO A 465 -6.35 12.16 -20.18
N TYR A 466 -7.15 11.49 -19.35
CA TYR A 466 -6.73 10.97 -18.03
C TYR A 466 -7.27 9.54 -17.83
N PRO A 467 -6.77 8.56 -18.60
CA PRO A 467 -7.33 7.21 -18.61
C PRO A 467 -6.92 6.42 -17.37
N TYR A 468 -7.86 5.68 -16.80
CA TYR A 468 -7.66 4.76 -15.69
C TYR A 468 -7.99 3.32 -16.08
N GLU A 469 -7.41 2.38 -15.35
CA GLU A 469 -7.57 0.94 -15.54
C GLU A 469 -9.00 0.51 -15.21
N SER A 470 -9.67 -0.13 -16.18
CA SER A 470 -10.96 -0.80 -15.98
C SER A 470 -10.70 -2.24 -15.56
N ARG A 471 -10.74 -2.51 -14.26
CA ARG A 471 -10.39 -3.84 -13.72
C ARG A 471 -11.49 -4.88 -13.96
N VAL A 472 -11.09 -6.15 -14.04
CA VAL A 472 -12.03 -7.28 -13.97
C VAL A 472 -12.72 -7.29 -12.60
N LEU A 473 -14.07 -7.32 -12.59
CA LEU A 473 -14.87 -7.06 -11.36
C LEU A 473 -15.17 -8.29 -10.50
N GLN A 474 -14.59 -9.47 -10.78
CA GLN A 474 -14.78 -10.63 -9.89
C GLN A 474 -14.43 -10.26 -8.45
N GLY A 475 -15.35 -10.53 -7.52
CA GLY A 475 -15.15 -10.20 -6.10
C GLY A 475 -15.19 -8.70 -5.78
N ILE A 476 -15.68 -7.85 -6.68
CA ILE A 476 -15.70 -6.37 -6.51
C ILE A 476 -16.44 -5.94 -5.23
N TRP A 477 -17.41 -6.71 -4.78
CA TRP A 477 -18.15 -6.44 -3.56
C TRP A 477 -17.24 -6.24 -2.34
N ALA A 478 -16.09 -6.92 -2.31
CA ALA A 478 -15.13 -6.83 -1.22
C ALA A 478 -14.15 -5.64 -1.34
N ALA A 479 -14.33 -4.76 -2.31
CA ALA A 479 -13.34 -3.74 -2.64
C ALA A 479 -13.74 -2.28 -2.30
N ALA A 480 -14.77 -2.09 -1.48
CA ALA A 480 -15.18 -0.74 -1.03
C ALA A 480 -14.07 -0.02 -0.22
N PRO A 481 -13.99 1.32 -0.27
CA PRO A 481 -14.76 2.25 -1.11
C PRO A 481 -14.38 2.17 -2.58
N TYR A 482 -15.24 2.66 -3.47
CA TYR A 482 -15.13 2.51 -4.93
C TYR A 482 -14.57 3.75 -5.61
N LEU A 483 -14.42 3.69 -6.93
CA LEU A 483 -13.53 4.46 -7.79
C LEU A 483 -12.06 4.18 -7.45
N HIS A 484 -11.14 4.61 -8.30
CA HIS A 484 -9.70 4.42 -8.06
C HIS A 484 -9.23 5.19 -6.80
N ASN A 485 -9.82 6.35 -6.52
CA ASN A 485 -9.49 7.21 -5.39
C ASN A 485 -10.30 6.91 -4.11
N GLY A 486 -11.22 5.92 -4.14
CA GLY A 486 -12.01 5.54 -2.98
C GLY A 486 -13.05 6.57 -2.54
N SER A 487 -13.53 7.43 -3.43
CA SER A 487 -14.45 8.53 -3.11
C SER A 487 -15.94 8.12 -3.05
N VAL A 488 -16.29 6.86 -3.32
CA VAL A 488 -17.67 6.36 -3.33
C VAL A 488 -17.81 5.17 -2.39
N PRO A 489 -18.66 5.24 -1.34
CA PRO A 489 -18.67 4.24 -0.27
C PRO A 489 -19.29 2.89 -0.66
N THR A 490 -20.27 2.85 -1.56
CA THR A 490 -21.03 1.64 -1.90
C THR A 490 -21.24 1.51 -3.41
N LEU A 491 -21.51 0.30 -3.91
CA LEU A 491 -21.92 0.11 -5.30
C LEU A 491 -23.27 0.76 -5.59
N GLU A 492 -24.18 0.81 -4.61
CA GLU A 492 -25.44 1.55 -4.77
C GLU A 492 -25.18 3.03 -5.07
N GLU A 493 -24.27 3.68 -4.32
CA GLU A 493 -23.86 5.07 -4.56
C GLU A 493 -23.18 5.24 -5.94
N LEU A 494 -22.39 4.27 -6.38
CA LEU A 494 -21.73 4.33 -7.68
C LEU A 494 -22.73 4.33 -8.86
N LEU A 495 -23.90 3.72 -8.69
CA LEU A 495 -24.97 3.71 -9.68
C LEU A 495 -25.86 4.97 -9.66
N LYS A 496 -25.52 5.96 -8.84
CA LYS A 496 -26.16 7.28 -8.87
C LYS A 496 -25.39 8.24 -9.77
N PRO A 497 -26.05 9.24 -10.36
CA PRO A 497 -25.36 10.37 -10.96
C PRO A 497 -24.35 10.97 -9.97
N ALA A 498 -23.21 11.42 -10.44
CA ALA A 498 -22.13 11.92 -9.56
C ALA A 498 -22.59 13.09 -8.66
N ALA A 499 -23.48 13.93 -9.17
CA ALA A 499 -24.05 15.04 -8.40
C ALA A 499 -24.95 14.60 -7.22
N GLU A 500 -25.49 13.37 -7.27
CA GLU A 500 -26.37 12.80 -6.24
C GLU A 500 -25.62 11.91 -5.23
N ARG A 501 -24.32 11.63 -5.49
CA ARG A 501 -23.49 10.84 -4.57
C ARG A 501 -23.20 11.61 -3.29
N VAL A 502 -23.07 10.90 -2.17
CA VAL A 502 -22.78 11.50 -0.86
C VAL A 502 -21.47 12.31 -0.90
N GLU A 503 -21.50 13.49 -0.28
CA GLU A 503 -20.35 14.41 -0.21
C GLU A 503 -19.33 14.01 0.86
N SER A 504 -19.74 13.19 1.80
CA SER A 504 -18.87 12.70 2.86
C SER A 504 -19.41 11.41 3.48
N PHE A 505 -18.52 10.58 3.98
CA PHE A 505 -18.88 9.33 4.64
C PHE A 505 -17.79 8.87 5.60
N PRO A 506 -18.15 8.17 6.70
CA PRO A 506 -17.17 7.56 7.59
C PRO A 506 -16.55 6.32 6.94
N VAL A 507 -15.28 6.06 7.25
CA VAL A 507 -14.53 4.89 6.75
C VAL A 507 -14.25 3.95 7.92
N GLY A 508 -14.39 2.64 7.69
CA GLY A 508 -14.10 1.61 8.68
C GLY A 508 -14.52 0.21 8.22
N SER A 509 -14.50 -0.74 9.15
CA SER A 509 -14.75 -2.16 8.89
C SER A 509 -16.22 -2.54 8.76
N ALA A 510 -17.15 -1.74 9.31
CA ALA A 510 -18.57 -2.05 9.22
C ALA A 510 -19.06 -2.03 7.76
N TYR A 511 -19.78 -3.08 7.37
CA TYR A 511 -20.14 -3.34 5.98
C TYR A 511 -21.66 -3.48 5.81
N ASP A 512 -22.20 -2.82 4.78
CA ASP A 512 -23.61 -2.87 4.38
C ASP A 512 -23.77 -3.90 3.24
N VAL A 513 -24.42 -5.02 3.54
CA VAL A 513 -24.63 -6.11 2.57
C VAL A 513 -25.69 -5.80 1.51
N ASP A 514 -26.60 -4.85 1.80
CA ASP A 514 -27.67 -4.47 0.87
C ASP A 514 -27.15 -3.45 -0.13
N LYS A 515 -26.43 -2.42 0.34
CA LYS A 515 -25.83 -1.37 -0.50
C LYS A 515 -24.50 -1.80 -1.13
N VAL A 516 -23.96 -2.92 -0.69
CA VAL A 516 -22.69 -3.50 -1.15
C VAL A 516 -21.53 -2.53 -0.98
N GLY A 517 -21.11 -2.31 0.27
CA GLY A 517 -20.01 -1.39 0.58
C GLY A 517 -19.90 -1.00 2.04
N LEU A 518 -19.34 0.17 2.32
CA LEU A 518 -19.18 0.66 3.68
C LEU A 518 -20.53 1.00 4.30
N ALA A 519 -20.77 0.58 5.55
CA ALA A 519 -21.93 0.98 6.30
C ALA A 519 -21.88 2.47 6.65
N ALA A 520 -23.06 3.10 6.77
CA ALA A 520 -23.17 4.52 7.09
C ALA A 520 -22.67 4.88 8.50
N GLN A 521 -22.56 3.89 9.39
CA GLN A 521 -22.02 4.07 10.74
C GLN A 521 -20.73 3.27 10.87
N GLN A 522 -19.67 3.94 11.33
CA GLN A 522 -18.36 3.36 11.54
C GLN A 522 -17.85 3.75 12.93
N THR A 523 -17.06 2.88 13.56
CA THR A 523 -16.49 3.13 14.89
C THR A 523 -14.95 2.98 14.91
N GLN A 524 -14.37 2.33 13.92
CA GLN A 524 -12.96 1.93 13.91
C GLN A 524 -11.99 3.12 13.99
N PHE A 525 -12.28 4.23 13.31
CA PHE A 525 -11.42 5.42 13.28
C PHE A 525 -12.08 6.63 13.94
N GLY A 526 -12.88 6.39 14.97
CA GLY A 526 -13.53 7.44 15.75
C GLY A 526 -14.45 8.31 14.90
N SER A 527 -14.19 9.61 14.88
CA SER A 527 -14.99 10.60 14.14
C SER A 527 -14.47 10.89 12.72
N TYR A 528 -13.52 10.10 12.21
CA TYR A 528 -12.98 10.34 10.87
C TYR A 528 -14.08 10.23 9.80
N VAL A 529 -14.17 11.25 8.96
CA VAL A 529 -15.10 11.32 7.83
C VAL A 529 -14.32 11.75 6.59
N LEU A 530 -14.34 10.91 5.55
CA LEU A 530 -13.80 11.28 4.26
C LEU A 530 -14.72 12.30 3.61
N LYS A 531 -14.18 13.47 3.28
CA LYS A 531 -14.86 14.52 2.50
C LYS A 531 -14.45 14.40 1.05
N THR A 532 -15.41 14.42 0.14
CA THR A 532 -15.18 14.34 -1.31
C THR A 532 -15.43 15.70 -1.95
N THR A 533 -14.85 15.90 -3.15
CA THR A 533 -15.09 17.11 -3.95
C THR A 533 -16.02 16.78 -5.12
N GLY A 534 -16.68 17.81 -5.67
CA GLY A 534 -17.59 17.72 -6.81
C GLY A 534 -16.84 17.69 -8.17
N CYS A 535 -17.63 17.74 -9.24
CA CYS A 535 -17.12 17.61 -10.61
C CYS A 535 -16.40 18.87 -11.13
N GLU A 536 -16.58 19.98 -10.48
CA GLU A 536 -15.89 21.25 -10.73
C GLU A 536 -14.40 21.22 -10.32
N GLN A 537 -14.00 20.24 -9.50
CA GLN A 537 -12.63 20.04 -9.00
C GLN A 537 -12.05 18.71 -9.47
N ARG A 538 -11.93 18.56 -10.78
CA ARG A 538 -11.39 17.34 -11.40
C ARG A 538 -9.90 17.11 -11.09
N ASP A 539 -9.17 18.12 -10.71
CA ASP A 539 -7.78 18.06 -10.27
C ASP A 539 -7.61 17.64 -8.79
N SER A 540 -8.71 17.43 -8.08
CA SER A 540 -8.70 16.94 -6.69
C SER A 540 -8.69 15.42 -6.63
N GLY A 541 -7.70 14.82 -5.94
CA GLY A 541 -7.67 13.39 -5.64
C GLY A 541 -8.82 12.88 -4.76
N ASN A 542 -9.71 13.77 -4.29
CA ASN A 542 -10.91 13.44 -3.53
C ASN A 542 -12.21 13.53 -4.36
N SER A 543 -12.12 13.73 -5.68
CA SER A 543 -13.30 13.90 -6.53
C SER A 543 -14.16 12.64 -6.58
N ARG A 544 -15.48 12.80 -6.32
CA ARG A 544 -16.50 11.75 -6.47
C ARG A 544 -17.07 11.68 -7.89
N CYS A 545 -16.47 12.42 -8.82
CA CYS A 545 -16.96 12.59 -10.18
C CYS A 545 -16.65 11.40 -11.09
N GLY A 546 -17.31 11.37 -12.22
CA GLY A 546 -17.10 10.38 -13.28
C GLY A 546 -17.77 9.04 -13.04
N HIS A 547 -17.51 8.10 -13.94
CA HIS A 547 -18.14 6.77 -13.98
C HIS A 547 -19.67 6.83 -13.99
N GLU A 548 -20.22 7.61 -14.91
CA GLU A 548 -21.68 7.82 -15.07
C GLU A 548 -22.37 6.66 -15.80
N TYR A 549 -21.87 5.42 -15.64
CA TYR A 549 -22.40 4.22 -16.25
C TYR A 549 -23.42 3.53 -15.36
N GLY A 550 -24.52 3.07 -15.96
CA GLY A 550 -25.62 2.44 -15.23
C GLY A 550 -26.48 3.41 -14.40
N THR A 551 -26.20 4.71 -14.46
CA THR A 551 -26.96 5.73 -13.70
C THR A 551 -28.40 5.88 -14.17
N SER A 552 -28.67 5.65 -15.45
CA SER A 552 -30.00 5.71 -16.07
C SER A 552 -30.83 4.42 -15.93
N LEU A 553 -30.26 3.34 -15.39
CA LEU A 553 -30.99 2.09 -15.12
C LEU A 553 -32.14 2.34 -14.13
N SER A 554 -33.26 1.63 -14.34
CA SER A 554 -34.38 1.66 -13.38
C SER A 554 -33.97 1.12 -12.01
N ALA A 555 -34.74 1.45 -10.96
CA ALA A 555 -34.47 0.96 -9.62
C ALA A 555 -34.48 -0.59 -9.54
N GLU A 556 -35.31 -1.27 -10.33
CA GLU A 556 -35.31 -2.74 -10.41
C GLU A 556 -34.02 -3.27 -11.09
N GLU A 557 -33.60 -2.65 -12.19
CA GLU A 557 -32.36 -3.03 -12.88
C GLU A 557 -31.12 -2.80 -12.02
N LYS A 558 -31.04 -1.68 -11.29
CA LYS A 558 -29.96 -1.40 -10.32
C LYS A 558 -29.90 -2.47 -9.24
N ARG A 559 -31.04 -2.87 -8.67
CA ARG A 559 -31.10 -3.96 -7.67
C ARG A 559 -30.64 -5.29 -8.27
N ALA A 560 -31.07 -5.62 -9.48
CA ALA A 560 -30.66 -6.83 -10.17
C ALA A 560 -29.14 -6.84 -10.44
N LEU A 561 -28.59 -5.70 -10.87
CA LEU A 561 -27.15 -5.56 -11.09
C LEU A 561 -26.35 -5.72 -9.79
N LEU A 562 -26.80 -5.13 -8.68
CA LEU A 562 -26.15 -5.30 -7.37
C LEU A 562 -26.15 -6.78 -6.94
N GLU A 563 -27.25 -7.52 -7.11
CA GLU A 563 -27.29 -8.95 -6.80
C GLU A 563 -26.31 -9.76 -7.66
N TYR A 564 -26.13 -9.40 -8.91
CA TYR A 564 -25.13 -10.05 -9.77
C TYR A 564 -23.70 -9.73 -9.33
N LEU A 565 -23.39 -8.48 -8.98
CA LEU A 565 -22.05 -8.05 -8.54
C LEU A 565 -21.62 -8.70 -7.22
N LYS A 566 -22.55 -9.21 -6.41
CA LYS A 566 -22.26 -10.02 -5.22
C LYS A 566 -21.66 -11.39 -5.58
N VAL A 567 -21.99 -11.93 -6.75
CA VAL A 567 -21.63 -13.30 -7.17
C VAL A 567 -20.77 -13.39 -8.43
N LEU A 568 -20.41 -12.25 -8.97
CA LEU A 568 -19.55 -12.14 -10.14
C LEU A 568 -18.13 -12.67 -9.88
#